data_e9e727f5576dd8bd43063768571b282e
#
_entry.id   e9e727f5576dd8bd43063768571b282e
#
_cell.length_a   1.000
_cell.length_b   1.000
_cell.length_c   1.000
_cell.angle_alpha   90.00
_cell.angle_beta   90.00
_cell.angle_gamma   90.00
#
_symmetry.space_group_name_H-M   'P 1'
#
loop_
_entity.id
_entity.type
_entity.pdbx_description
1 polymer ?
#
loop_
_entity_poly.entity_id
_entity_poly.type
_entity_poly.pdbx_seq_one_letter_code
_entity_poly.pdbx_strand_id
1 'polypeptide(L)'
;LPYPWTQKALDGAPRELPCILKSRTGCGSKAVHVLTEETYHEGTVYHEDDIFQEWIAGEEEEYTCGLFRSASGEIRTMILRRKLRGGLTGCGTVEENPAIEALLTSLAKVLELRGSINVQLRLRDGVPYVFEINPRFSSTVRFRHQLGFSDVVWSMQDSVGHGIAAYIPPPKGIHFYKIYEDVIDWKRTNI
;
A
#
# COMPACT_ATOMS: atom_id res chain seq x y z
N LEU A 1 15.67 0.44 7.63
CA LEU A 1 14.41 -0.21 7.23
C LEU A 1 14.68 -0.99 5.95
N PRO A 2 14.27 -2.28 5.84
CA PRO A 2 14.40 -3.03 4.60
C PRO A 2 13.52 -2.45 3.49
N TYR A 3 14.11 -2.30 2.31
CA TYR A 3 13.42 -1.88 1.10
C TYR A 3 14.09 -2.56 -0.11
N PRO A 4 13.34 -2.83 -1.19
CA PRO A 4 13.91 -3.36 -2.41
C PRO A 4 14.88 -2.35 -3.03
N TRP A 5 15.97 -2.81 -3.66
CA TRP A 5 16.80 -1.89 -4.42
C TRP A 5 15.94 -1.15 -5.45
N THR A 6 16.25 0.11 -5.65
CA THR A 6 15.46 0.98 -6.55
C THR A 6 16.44 1.90 -7.28
N GLN A 7 16.26 2.03 -8.59
CA GLN A 7 17.11 2.80 -9.51
C GLN A 7 16.22 3.58 -10.47
N LYS A 8 16.60 4.80 -10.84
CA LYS A 8 15.92 5.50 -11.94
C LYS A 8 16.20 4.78 -13.25
N ALA A 9 15.20 4.63 -14.11
CA ALA A 9 15.38 3.92 -15.37
C ALA A 9 16.30 4.67 -16.35
N LEU A 10 16.42 5.99 -16.21
CA LEU A 10 17.34 6.82 -16.99
C LEU A 10 18.82 6.70 -16.56
N ASP A 11 19.10 6.11 -15.40
CA ASP A 11 20.48 5.96 -14.92
C ASP A 11 21.22 4.78 -15.57
N GLY A 12 20.55 4.02 -16.45
CA GLY A 12 21.11 2.89 -17.20
C GLY A 12 20.33 1.59 -17.05
N ALA A 13 20.92 0.47 -17.42
CA ALA A 13 20.32 -0.86 -17.31
C ALA A 13 19.93 -1.20 -15.88
N PRO A 14 18.88 -2.04 -15.67
CA PRO A 14 18.49 -2.47 -14.33
C PRO A 14 19.64 -3.23 -13.64
N ARG A 15 19.74 -3.06 -12.34
CA ARG A 15 20.77 -3.70 -11.52
C ARG A 15 20.76 -5.22 -11.61
N GLU A 16 19.56 -5.80 -11.66
CA GLU A 16 19.34 -7.24 -11.75
C GLU A 16 18.02 -7.53 -12.48
N LEU A 17 17.90 -8.67 -13.13
CA LEU A 17 16.69 -9.21 -13.71
C LEU A 17 16.36 -10.56 -13.04
N PRO A 18 15.09 -10.89 -12.85
CA PRO A 18 13.91 -10.07 -13.14
C PRO A 18 13.73 -8.90 -12.17
N CYS A 19 13.17 -7.79 -12.67
CA CYS A 19 12.86 -6.62 -11.86
C CYS A 19 11.49 -6.02 -12.24
N ILE A 20 11.03 -5.06 -11.44
CA ILE A 20 9.81 -4.29 -11.72
C ILE A 20 10.19 -2.98 -12.39
N LEU A 21 9.58 -2.70 -13.54
CA LEU A 21 9.53 -1.36 -14.14
C LEU A 21 8.19 -0.73 -13.75
N LYS A 22 8.23 0.47 -13.19
CA LYS A 22 7.04 1.24 -12.84
C LYS A 22 7.32 2.73 -12.81
N SER A 23 6.26 3.55 -12.95
CA SER A 23 6.37 4.97 -12.64
C SER A 23 6.44 5.18 -11.12
N ARG A 24 7.31 6.06 -10.67
CA ARG A 24 7.47 6.49 -9.28
C ARG A 24 6.21 7.18 -8.74
N THR A 25 5.46 7.87 -9.60
CA THR A 25 4.26 8.64 -9.27
C THR A 25 2.97 7.98 -9.75
N GLY A 26 3.05 6.77 -10.30
CA GLY A 26 1.92 6.02 -10.85
C GLY A 26 0.91 5.57 -9.81
N CYS A 27 -0.30 5.23 -10.25
CA CYS A 27 -1.36 4.67 -9.40
C CYS A 27 -2.11 3.52 -10.07
N GLY A 28 -2.64 2.59 -9.26
CA GLY A 28 -3.54 1.53 -9.70
C GLY A 28 -2.89 0.44 -10.55
N SER A 29 -1.60 0.21 -10.42
CA SER A 29 -0.83 -0.83 -11.12
C SER A 29 -0.93 -0.81 -12.67
N LYS A 30 -1.37 0.29 -13.27
CA LYS A 30 -1.62 0.39 -14.72
C LYS A 30 -0.34 0.37 -15.57
N ALA A 31 0.79 0.70 -14.98
CA ALA A 31 2.09 0.77 -15.63
C ALA A 31 3.16 0.05 -14.79
N VAL A 32 2.82 -1.13 -14.28
CA VAL A 32 3.75 -2.00 -13.54
C VAL A 32 4.04 -3.20 -14.42
N HIS A 33 5.30 -3.37 -14.81
CA HIS A 33 5.75 -4.45 -15.68
C HIS A 33 6.86 -5.24 -15.00
N VAL A 34 6.78 -6.56 -15.08
CA VAL A 34 7.90 -7.43 -14.74
C VAL A 34 8.80 -7.50 -15.95
N LEU A 35 10.04 -7.05 -15.81
CA LEU A 35 11.07 -7.20 -16.82
C LEU A 35 11.89 -8.45 -16.51
N THR A 36 12.05 -9.28 -17.53
CA THR A 36 12.93 -10.46 -17.55
C THR A 36 14.03 -10.26 -18.59
N GLU A 37 15.01 -11.16 -18.67
CA GLU A 37 16.01 -11.12 -19.72
C GLU A 37 15.41 -11.15 -21.14
N GLU A 38 14.23 -11.80 -21.28
CA GLU A 38 13.53 -11.90 -22.58
C GLU A 38 12.78 -10.62 -22.95
N THR A 39 12.29 -9.87 -21.94
CA THR A 39 11.44 -8.67 -22.14
C THR A 39 12.19 -7.37 -21.96
N TYR A 40 13.39 -7.39 -21.41
CA TYR A 40 14.26 -6.23 -21.33
C TYR A 40 14.98 -6.03 -22.67
N HIS A 41 14.83 -4.83 -23.23
CA HIS A 41 15.51 -4.44 -24.46
C HIS A 41 16.39 -3.22 -24.19
N GLU A 42 17.68 -3.35 -24.45
CA GLU A 42 18.64 -2.23 -24.42
C GLU A 42 18.20 -1.18 -25.47
N GLY A 43 18.26 0.09 -25.08
CA GLY A 43 17.78 1.20 -25.94
C GLY A 43 16.29 1.51 -25.84
N THR A 44 15.53 0.82 -24.99
CA THR A 44 14.16 1.23 -24.64
C THR A 44 14.16 2.64 -24.06
N VAL A 45 13.27 3.51 -24.54
CA VAL A 45 13.10 4.88 -24.03
C VAL A 45 12.20 4.83 -22.79
N TYR A 46 12.71 5.34 -21.68
CA TYR A 46 12.01 5.44 -20.40
C TYR A 46 11.60 6.88 -20.12
N HIS A 47 10.53 7.05 -19.33
CA HIS A 47 10.13 8.36 -18.84
C HIS A 47 10.95 8.79 -17.62
N GLU A 48 10.99 10.09 -17.33
CA GLU A 48 11.74 10.65 -16.20
C GLU A 48 11.34 10.06 -14.85
N ASP A 49 10.07 9.70 -14.71
CA ASP A 49 9.51 9.11 -13.50
C ASP A 49 9.63 7.59 -13.43
N ASP A 50 10.14 6.93 -14.46
CA ASP A 50 10.28 5.48 -14.47
C ASP A 50 11.42 5.02 -13.56
N ILE A 51 11.15 3.96 -12.82
CA ILE A 51 12.13 3.31 -11.95
C ILE A 51 12.16 1.80 -12.19
N PHE A 52 13.35 1.24 -12.08
CA PHE A 52 13.53 -0.18 -11.84
C PHE A 52 13.53 -0.44 -10.34
N GLN A 53 12.88 -1.51 -9.92
CA GLN A 53 12.85 -1.91 -8.52
C GLN A 53 12.99 -3.43 -8.43
N GLU A 54 13.70 -3.90 -7.42
CA GLU A 54 13.82 -5.32 -7.10
C GLU A 54 12.45 -5.99 -7.07
N TRP A 55 12.33 -7.09 -7.77
CA TRP A 55 11.11 -7.89 -7.72
C TRP A 55 11.14 -8.82 -6.49
N ILE A 56 10.34 -8.47 -5.50
CA ILE A 56 10.08 -9.36 -4.36
C ILE A 56 8.99 -10.34 -4.79
N ALA A 57 9.38 -11.57 -5.14
CA ALA A 57 8.46 -12.61 -5.61
C ALA A 57 7.44 -13.01 -4.54
N GLY A 58 6.28 -13.54 -4.97
CA GLY A 58 5.23 -14.04 -4.09
C GLY A 58 3.99 -13.14 -4.05
N GLU A 59 3.00 -13.38 -4.93
CA GLU A 59 1.73 -12.61 -4.93
C GLU A 59 0.89 -12.82 -3.67
N GLU A 60 1.00 -14.00 -3.03
CA GLU A 60 0.22 -14.32 -1.83
C GLU A 60 0.69 -13.57 -0.58
N GLU A 61 1.86 -12.98 -0.64
CA GLU A 61 2.54 -12.29 0.47
C GLU A 61 2.51 -10.76 0.33
N GLU A 62 1.53 -10.20 -0.39
CA GLU A 62 1.39 -8.75 -0.53
C GLU A 62 0.50 -8.16 0.56
N TYR A 63 1.03 -7.15 1.25
CA TYR A 63 0.37 -6.46 2.34
C TYR A 63 0.09 -4.99 1.99
N THR A 64 -1.06 -4.50 2.44
CA THR A 64 -1.41 -3.09 2.45
C THR A 64 -1.74 -2.67 3.87
N CYS A 65 -0.94 -1.78 4.41
CA CYS A 65 -0.99 -1.41 5.81
C CYS A 65 -1.48 0.03 5.98
N GLY A 66 -2.44 0.23 6.88
CA GLY A 66 -2.77 1.54 7.41
C GLY A 66 -1.76 1.91 8.48
N LEU A 67 -1.22 3.11 8.39
CA LEU A 67 -0.34 3.69 9.39
C LEU A 67 -0.82 5.10 9.70
N PHE A 68 -1.22 5.33 10.94
CA PHE A 68 -1.64 6.63 11.46
C PHE A 68 -0.76 7.02 12.63
N ARG A 69 -0.39 8.31 12.70
CA ARG A 69 0.25 8.90 13.87
C ARG A 69 -0.39 10.24 14.19
N SER A 70 -0.84 10.40 15.44
CA SER A 70 -1.40 11.66 15.93
C SER A 70 -0.34 12.72 16.20
N ALA A 71 -0.77 13.97 16.38
CA ALA A 71 0.10 15.05 16.82
C ALA A 71 0.73 14.78 18.20
N SER A 72 0.04 14.04 19.08
CA SER A 72 0.57 13.61 20.38
C SER A 72 1.59 12.46 20.29
N GLY A 73 1.77 11.88 19.09
CA GLY A 73 2.71 10.80 18.86
C GLY A 73 2.15 9.38 19.00
N GLU A 74 0.84 9.23 19.26
CA GLU A 74 0.20 7.91 19.27
C GLU A 74 0.22 7.29 17.88
N ILE A 75 0.69 6.05 17.77
CA ILE A 75 0.80 5.30 16.50
C ILE A 75 -0.25 4.19 16.50
N ARG A 76 -0.95 4.06 15.37
CA ARG A 76 -1.93 3.00 15.11
C ARG A 76 -1.64 2.36 13.77
N THR A 77 -1.76 1.05 13.71
CA THR A 77 -1.50 0.25 12.52
C THR A 77 -2.68 -0.66 12.22
N MET A 78 -2.85 -1.00 10.95
CA MET A 78 -3.70 -2.10 10.51
C MET A 78 -3.01 -2.81 9.36
N ILE A 79 -2.82 -4.11 9.50
CA ILE A 79 -2.14 -4.97 8.54
C ILE A 79 -3.18 -5.80 7.80
N LEU A 80 -3.24 -5.65 6.48
CA LEU A 80 -4.14 -6.41 5.62
C LEU A 80 -3.30 -7.16 4.58
N ARG A 81 -3.33 -8.49 4.61
CA ARG A 81 -2.83 -9.31 3.51
C ARG A 81 -3.88 -9.30 2.42
N ARG A 82 -3.50 -9.00 1.17
CA ARG A 82 -4.46 -8.71 0.12
C ARG A 82 -4.22 -9.48 -1.17
N LYS A 83 -5.30 -9.65 -1.95
CA LYS A 83 -5.25 -10.01 -3.36
C LYS A 83 -5.81 -8.86 -4.20
N LEU A 84 -5.13 -8.56 -5.29
CA LEU A 84 -5.56 -7.51 -6.21
C LEU A 84 -6.60 -8.03 -7.21
N ARG A 85 -7.52 -7.14 -7.57
CA ARG A 85 -8.46 -7.34 -8.68
C ARG A 85 -8.53 -6.03 -9.47
N GLY A 86 -8.06 -6.05 -10.72
CA GLY A 86 -8.00 -4.85 -11.55
C GLY A 86 -7.10 -3.73 -10.96
N GLY A 87 -5.96 -4.09 -10.37
CA GLY A 87 -5.00 -3.14 -9.79
C GLY A 87 -5.41 -2.54 -8.43
N LEU A 88 -6.57 -2.94 -7.89
CA LEU A 88 -7.07 -2.51 -6.58
C LEU A 88 -7.26 -3.71 -5.66
N THR A 89 -7.30 -3.49 -4.36
CA THR A 89 -7.60 -4.54 -3.39
C THR A 89 -9.01 -5.10 -3.62
N GLY A 90 -9.10 -6.37 -4.01
CA GLY A 90 -10.34 -7.09 -4.23
C GLY A 90 -10.82 -7.85 -3.01
N CYS A 91 -9.90 -8.49 -2.29
CA CYS A 91 -10.17 -9.21 -1.04
C CYS A 91 -8.89 -9.29 -0.21
N GLY A 92 -9.03 -9.75 1.02
CA GLY A 92 -7.90 -10.00 1.89
C GLY A 92 -8.30 -10.48 3.27
N THR A 93 -7.30 -10.50 4.15
CA THR A 93 -7.42 -10.98 5.53
C THR A 93 -6.73 -10.00 6.46
N VAL A 94 -7.31 -9.77 7.63
CA VAL A 94 -6.66 -9.06 8.72
C VAL A 94 -5.55 -9.94 9.28
N GLU A 95 -4.34 -9.38 9.38
CA GLU A 95 -3.18 -10.10 9.87
C GLU A 95 -2.55 -9.41 11.08
N GLU A 96 -1.92 -10.23 11.91
CA GLU A 96 -1.02 -9.80 12.97
C GLU A 96 0.38 -10.29 12.61
N ASN A 97 1.32 -9.37 12.48
CA ASN A 97 2.71 -9.69 12.18
C ASN A 97 3.64 -8.72 12.92
N PRO A 98 4.32 -9.18 13.97
CA PRO A 98 5.19 -8.33 14.79
C PRO A 98 6.32 -7.64 14.02
N ALA A 99 6.86 -8.30 12.97
CA ALA A 99 7.92 -7.71 12.17
C ALA A 99 7.41 -6.54 11.32
N ILE A 100 6.19 -6.70 10.73
CA ILE A 100 5.54 -5.61 9.99
C ILE A 100 5.18 -4.47 10.95
N GLU A 101 4.63 -4.76 12.12
CA GLU A 101 4.25 -3.74 13.10
C GLU A 101 5.46 -2.93 13.60
N ALA A 102 6.56 -3.60 13.91
CA ALA A 102 7.82 -2.95 14.28
C ALA A 102 8.35 -2.05 13.17
N LEU A 103 8.29 -2.52 11.91
CA LEU A 103 8.69 -1.73 10.74
C LEU A 103 7.81 -0.49 10.59
N LEU A 104 6.47 -0.63 10.66
CA LEU A 104 5.53 0.50 10.54
C LEU A 104 5.73 1.53 11.65
N THR A 105 5.93 1.07 12.89
CA THR A 105 6.22 1.93 14.03
C THR A 105 7.52 2.70 13.84
N SER A 106 8.57 2.06 13.35
CA SER A 106 9.84 2.70 13.04
C SER A 106 9.69 3.70 11.91
N LEU A 107 8.93 3.36 10.86
CA LEU A 107 8.66 4.24 9.73
C LEU A 107 7.92 5.51 10.16
N ALA A 108 6.89 5.39 11.01
CA ALA A 108 6.16 6.54 11.54
C ALA A 108 7.06 7.52 12.30
N LYS A 109 8.05 6.99 13.02
CA LYS A 109 9.02 7.81 13.77
C LYS A 109 10.03 8.49 12.85
N VAL A 110 10.62 7.74 11.91
CA VAL A 110 11.63 8.27 10.97
C VAL A 110 11.05 9.35 10.06
N LEU A 111 9.78 9.17 9.62
CA LEU A 111 9.10 10.16 8.79
C LEU A 111 8.52 11.33 9.59
N GLU A 112 8.62 11.33 10.92
CA GLU A 112 7.91 12.28 11.79
C GLU A 112 6.44 12.43 11.38
N LEU A 113 5.83 11.28 11.02
CA LEU A 113 4.50 11.22 10.42
C LEU A 113 3.48 11.99 11.26
N ARG A 114 2.61 12.74 10.57
CA ARG A 114 1.36 13.30 11.10
C ARG A 114 0.21 12.91 10.19
N GLY A 115 -0.84 12.33 10.77
CA GLY A 115 -1.98 11.81 10.01
C GLY A 115 -1.76 10.39 9.49
N SER A 116 -2.37 10.06 8.35
CA SER A 116 -2.42 8.70 7.83
C SER A 116 -1.71 8.54 6.49
N ILE A 117 -1.00 7.42 6.36
CA ILE A 117 -0.44 6.95 5.09
C ILE A 117 -0.79 5.50 4.84
N ASN A 118 -0.63 5.07 3.60
CA ASN A 118 -0.73 3.67 3.21
C ASN A 118 0.64 3.14 2.85
N VAL A 119 1.06 2.07 3.50
CA VAL A 119 2.33 1.38 3.24
C VAL A 119 2.04 0.05 2.56
N GLN A 120 2.74 -0.23 1.47
CA GLN A 120 2.65 -1.52 0.77
C GLN A 120 3.99 -2.23 0.88
N LEU A 121 3.93 -3.50 1.22
CA LEU A 121 5.11 -4.30 1.46
C LEU A 121 4.88 -5.76 1.08
N ARG A 122 5.98 -6.48 0.89
CA ARG A 122 6.01 -7.94 0.75
C ARG A 122 6.94 -8.53 1.77
N LEU A 123 6.71 -9.78 2.12
CA LEU A 123 7.64 -10.56 2.94
C LEU A 123 8.57 -11.37 2.05
N ARG A 124 9.84 -11.41 2.43
CA ARG A 124 10.82 -12.36 1.93
C ARG A 124 11.54 -12.96 3.14
N ASP A 125 11.44 -14.26 3.33
CA ASP A 125 12.01 -14.98 4.48
C ASP A 125 11.57 -14.37 5.84
N GLY A 126 10.30 -13.97 5.93
CA GLY A 126 9.73 -13.33 7.13
C GLY A 126 10.12 -11.85 7.33
N VAL A 127 11.00 -11.31 6.49
CA VAL A 127 11.43 -9.91 6.55
C VAL A 127 10.53 -9.03 5.67
N PRO A 128 9.93 -7.95 6.21
CA PRO A 128 9.09 -7.05 5.43
C PRO A 128 9.91 -6.05 4.61
N TYR A 129 9.67 -5.98 3.31
CA TYR A 129 10.25 -5.05 2.35
C TYR A 129 9.20 -4.06 1.85
N VAL A 130 9.38 -2.78 2.17
CA VAL A 130 8.47 -1.71 1.72
C VAL A 130 8.80 -1.33 0.27
N PHE A 131 7.86 -1.55 -0.63
CA PHE A 131 8.02 -1.23 -2.05
C PHE A 131 7.23 0.00 -2.50
N GLU A 132 6.27 0.48 -1.67
CA GLU A 132 5.47 1.66 -1.99
C GLU A 132 4.92 2.32 -0.72
N ILE A 133 5.00 3.65 -0.66
CA ILE A 133 4.38 4.47 0.36
C ILE A 133 3.46 5.48 -0.34
N ASN A 134 2.19 5.48 0.02
CA ASN A 134 1.21 6.42 -0.49
C ASN A 134 0.85 7.43 0.62
N PRO A 135 1.24 8.72 0.51
CA PRO A 135 0.96 9.74 1.51
C PRO A 135 -0.50 10.24 1.41
N ARG A 136 -1.43 9.30 1.43
CA ARG A 136 -2.88 9.51 1.32
C ARG A 136 -3.65 8.34 1.90
N PHE A 137 -4.96 8.56 2.10
CA PHE A 137 -5.89 7.47 2.41
C PHE A 137 -5.91 6.44 1.26
N SER A 138 -5.97 5.18 1.62
CA SER A 138 -5.94 4.05 0.70
C SER A 138 -7.31 3.76 0.08
N SER A 139 -7.32 3.04 -1.04
CA SER A 139 -8.55 2.41 -1.57
C SER A 139 -9.18 1.40 -0.60
N THR A 140 -8.47 0.98 0.44
CA THR A 140 -8.95 0.10 1.51
C THR A 140 -9.56 0.85 2.69
N VAL A 141 -9.65 2.19 2.66
CA VAL A 141 -10.15 3.03 3.77
C VAL A 141 -11.53 2.59 4.27
N ARG A 142 -12.44 2.19 3.38
CA ARG A 142 -13.77 1.71 3.75
C ARG A 142 -13.69 0.41 4.56
N PHE A 143 -12.89 -0.55 4.13
CA PHE A 143 -12.67 -1.80 4.88
C PHE A 143 -12.05 -1.52 6.24
N ARG A 144 -11.02 -0.68 6.29
CA ARG A 144 -10.35 -0.29 7.53
C ARG A 144 -11.32 0.34 8.51
N HIS A 145 -12.16 1.28 8.05
CA HIS A 145 -13.16 1.93 8.88
C HIS A 145 -14.16 0.92 9.46
N GLN A 146 -14.67 0.00 8.64
CA GLN A 146 -15.59 -1.06 9.08
C GLN A 146 -14.93 -2.03 10.08
N LEU A 147 -13.62 -2.18 10.02
CA LEU A 147 -12.79 -2.98 10.93
C LEU A 147 -12.28 -2.17 12.14
N GLY A 148 -12.79 -0.95 12.35
CA GLY A 148 -12.43 -0.09 13.48
C GLY A 148 -11.22 0.82 13.27
N PHE A 149 -10.45 0.67 12.18
CA PHE A 149 -9.34 1.57 11.87
C PHE A 149 -9.85 2.82 11.13
N SER A 150 -10.26 3.80 11.91
CA SER A 150 -10.95 5.00 11.42
C SER A 150 -9.99 6.17 11.16
N ASP A 151 -8.94 5.94 10.39
CA ASP A 151 -7.85 6.90 10.15
C ASP A 151 -8.32 8.25 9.57
N VAL A 152 -9.39 8.29 8.78
CA VAL A 152 -9.99 9.54 8.30
C VAL A 152 -10.56 10.35 9.46
N VAL A 153 -11.35 9.70 10.33
CA VAL A 153 -11.99 10.35 11.49
C VAL A 153 -10.92 10.84 12.46
N TRP A 154 -9.92 10.00 12.75
CA TRP A 154 -8.82 10.39 13.64
C TRP A 154 -8.01 11.56 13.07
N SER A 155 -7.75 11.60 11.76
CA SER A 155 -7.06 12.72 11.12
C SER A 155 -7.85 14.03 11.26
N MET A 156 -9.17 13.98 11.14
CA MET A 156 -10.04 15.14 11.38
C MET A 156 -10.02 15.58 12.85
N GLN A 157 -10.20 14.63 13.79
CA GLN A 157 -10.16 14.91 15.22
C GLN A 157 -8.84 15.54 15.66
N ASP A 158 -7.73 14.93 15.21
CA ASP A 158 -6.37 15.41 15.52
C ASP A 158 -6.10 16.81 14.94
N SER A 159 -6.59 17.09 13.72
CA SER A 159 -6.38 18.39 13.05
C SER A 159 -7.08 19.56 13.74
N VAL A 160 -8.17 19.31 14.46
CA VAL A 160 -8.91 20.34 15.25
C VAL A 160 -8.55 20.29 16.74
N GLY A 161 -7.52 19.53 17.11
CA GLY A 161 -7.06 19.44 18.50
C GLY A 161 -7.98 18.63 19.42
N HIS A 162 -8.92 17.87 18.87
CA HIS A 162 -9.74 16.95 19.64
C HIS A 162 -8.97 15.66 19.90
N GLY A 163 -9.19 15.05 21.06
CA GLY A 163 -8.68 13.72 21.34
C GLY A 163 -9.22 12.69 20.32
N ILE A 164 -8.34 11.81 19.83
CA ILE A 164 -8.75 10.76 18.88
C ILE A 164 -9.52 9.65 19.60
N ALA A 165 -10.60 9.17 18.98
CA ALA A 165 -11.40 8.08 19.52
C ALA A 165 -10.56 6.82 19.72
N ALA A 166 -10.88 6.00 20.72
CA ALA A 166 -10.16 4.77 21.01
C ALA A 166 -10.15 3.81 19.81
N TYR A 167 -9.06 3.03 19.71
CA TYR A 167 -8.91 2.00 18.71
C TYR A 167 -8.75 0.64 19.36
N ILE A 168 -9.59 -0.29 18.96
CA ILE A 168 -9.49 -1.70 19.34
C ILE A 168 -9.17 -2.44 18.04
N PRO A 169 -7.97 -3.00 17.88
CA PRO A 169 -7.62 -3.76 16.69
C PRO A 169 -8.59 -4.92 16.48
N PRO A 170 -9.03 -5.16 15.24
CA PRO A 170 -9.85 -6.33 14.94
C PRO A 170 -9.01 -7.60 15.08
N PRO A 171 -9.64 -8.74 15.44
CA PRO A 171 -8.92 -10.00 15.54
C PRO A 171 -8.34 -10.43 14.18
N LYS A 172 -7.19 -11.12 14.24
CA LYS A 172 -6.57 -11.77 13.08
C LYS A 172 -7.55 -12.76 12.43
N GLY A 173 -7.44 -12.91 11.11
CA GLY A 173 -8.17 -13.92 10.33
C GLY A 173 -9.52 -13.44 9.81
N ILE A 174 -9.95 -12.22 10.10
CA ILE A 174 -11.16 -11.66 9.48
C ILE A 174 -10.91 -11.48 7.98
N HIS A 175 -11.77 -12.10 7.16
CA HIS A 175 -11.75 -11.94 5.71
C HIS A 175 -12.65 -10.76 5.29
N PHE A 176 -12.20 -10.02 4.28
CA PHE A 176 -12.98 -8.98 3.65
C PHE A 176 -12.97 -9.14 2.12
N TYR A 177 -14.06 -8.73 1.49
CA TYR A 177 -14.26 -8.84 0.04
C TYR A 177 -14.86 -7.55 -0.50
N LYS A 178 -14.35 -7.07 -1.63
CA LYS A 178 -15.01 -6.01 -2.38
C LYS A 178 -16.05 -6.63 -3.29
N ILE A 179 -17.30 -6.26 -3.05
CA ILE A 179 -18.44 -6.67 -3.88
C ILE A 179 -18.91 -5.48 -4.72
N TYR A 180 -19.47 -5.79 -5.87
CA TYR A 180 -20.13 -4.83 -6.75
C TYR A 180 -21.60 -5.22 -6.81
N GLU A 181 -22.49 -4.25 -6.69
CA GLU A 181 -23.92 -4.42 -6.84
C GLU A 181 -24.35 -3.81 -8.16
N ASP A 182 -25.25 -4.49 -8.87
CA ASP A 182 -25.89 -3.94 -10.06
C ASP A 182 -26.87 -2.86 -9.64
N VAL A 183 -26.74 -1.67 -10.24
CA VAL A 183 -27.66 -0.55 -10.01
C VAL A 183 -28.44 -0.31 -11.28
N ILE A 184 -29.77 -0.43 -11.21
CA ILE A 184 -30.67 -0.10 -12.31
C ILE A 184 -31.21 1.31 -12.04
N ASP A 185 -30.83 2.27 -12.89
CA ASP A 185 -31.34 3.65 -12.84
C ASP A 185 -32.50 3.84 -13.83
N TRP A 186 -33.72 3.77 -13.32
CA TRP A 186 -34.94 3.95 -14.11
C TRP A 186 -35.22 5.40 -14.53
N LYS A 187 -34.45 6.38 -14.04
CA LYS A 187 -34.70 7.81 -14.29
C LYS A 187 -33.92 8.38 -15.48
N ARG A 188 -32.93 7.68 -16.01
CA ARG A 188 -32.19 8.12 -17.19
C ARG A 188 -32.92 7.68 -18.46
N THR A 189 -33.77 8.58 -18.98
CA THR A 189 -34.46 8.41 -20.28
C THR A 189 -33.70 9.01 -21.47
N ASN A 190 -32.49 9.54 -21.27
CA ASN A 190 -31.68 10.13 -22.36
C ASN A 190 -30.24 9.63 -22.26
N ILE A 191 -29.90 8.68 -23.08
CA ILE A 191 -28.55 8.42 -23.57
C ILE A 191 -28.55 8.82 -25.03
#